data_2abbf12167c291d65be19b4021f17db6
#
_entry.id   2abbf12167c291d65be19b4021f17db6
#
_cell.length_a   1.000
_cell.length_b   1.000
_cell.length_c   1.000
_cell.angle_alpha   90.00
_cell.angle_beta   90.00
_cell.angle_gamma   90.00
#
_symmetry.space_group_name_H-M   'P 1'
#
loop_
_entity.id
_entity.type
_entity.pdbx_description
1 polymer ?
#
loop_
_entity_poly.entity_id
_entity_poly.type
_entity_poly.pdbx_seq_one_letter_code
_entity_poly.pdbx_strand_id
1 'polypeptide(L)'
;MCKIAIVTQSYKNDFNECKLLCESIDRFASEIDHFIFVNDEDAQLFGCMNYKRHKVFKKSTVLPWYLVRVPFKMLGHHFYISPLTIPVREWIIQQICKLGVFEVIGNEYDAVFNIDSETVLMRPLDKAKWIRDGKFIMFRTLNVDEPSHDDYCKAAKKLLSLPVPISEFGKYNYMNTPVCFVRENTANLLEAIRVK
;
A
#
# COMPACT_ATOMS: atom_id res chain seq x y z
N MET A 1 4.01 -14.48 -18.29
CA MET A 1 5.04 -14.26 -17.24
C MET A 1 4.46 -13.24 -16.28
N CYS A 2 4.36 -13.55 -15.01
CA CYS A 2 3.75 -12.65 -14.03
C CYS A 2 4.56 -11.34 -13.90
N LYS A 3 3.92 -10.20 -14.09
CA LYS A 3 4.54 -8.88 -13.97
C LYS A 3 4.23 -8.27 -12.61
N ILE A 4 5.28 -7.91 -11.88
CA ILE A 4 5.21 -7.39 -10.52
C ILE A 4 5.78 -5.96 -10.51
N ALA A 5 5.20 -5.08 -9.72
CA ALA A 5 5.77 -3.78 -9.41
C ALA A 5 6.01 -3.62 -7.90
N ILE A 6 6.88 -2.69 -7.54
CA ILE A 6 7.04 -2.19 -6.17
C ILE A 6 6.24 -0.89 -6.06
N VAL A 7 5.57 -0.72 -4.93
CA VAL A 7 4.83 0.51 -4.61
C VAL A 7 5.28 1.00 -3.25
N THR A 8 5.59 2.28 -3.16
CA THR A 8 5.98 2.95 -1.91
C THR A 8 5.13 4.18 -1.71
N GLN A 9 4.68 4.39 -0.49
CA GLN A 9 4.10 5.67 -0.10
C GLN A 9 5.08 6.42 0.78
N SER A 10 5.31 7.69 0.46
CA SER A 10 6.28 8.52 1.15
C SER A 10 5.77 9.94 1.35
N TYR A 11 6.53 10.75 2.06
CA TYR A 11 6.30 12.17 2.29
C TYR A 11 7.65 12.84 2.63
N LYS A 12 7.66 14.17 2.70
CA LYS A 12 8.89 14.96 2.81
C LYS A 12 9.85 14.53 3.93
N ASN A 13 9.32 14.07 5.09
CA ASN A 13 10.20 13.70 6.21
C ASN A 13 10.97 12.41 5.94
N ASP A 14 10.40 11.50 5.13
CA ASP A 14 11.02 10.23 4.75
C ASP A 14 11.76 10.31 3.41
N PHE A 15 12.07 11.53 2.95
CA PHE A 15 12.71 11.73 1.64
C PHE A 15 14.05 11.00 1.50
N ASN A 16 14.90 11.10 2.53
CA ASN A 16 16.22 10.46 2.50
C ASN A 16 16.12 8.94 2.57
N GLU A 17 15.22 8.42 3.39
CA GLU A 17 14.92 7.00 3.52
C GLU A 17 14.40 6.43 2.20
N CYS A 18 13.45 7.13 1.57
CA CYS A 18 12.91 6.75 0.27
C CYS A 18 14.00 6.75 -0.83
N LYS A 19 14.94 7.68 -0.77
CA LYS A 19 16.10 7.70 -1.67
C LYS A 19 16.98 6.47 -1.49
N LEU A 20 17.28 6.09 -0.25
CA LEU A 20 18.03 4.86 0.06
C LEU A 20 17.27 3.62 -0.42
N LEU A 21 15.95 3.58 -0.27
CA LEU A 21 15.12 2.52 -0.83
C LEU A 21 15.29 2.45 -2.35
N CYS A 22 15.20 3.57 -3.08
CA CYS A 22 15.41 3.61 -4.54
C CYS A 22 16.78 3.05 -4.94
N GLU A 23 17.85 3.48 -4.25
CA GLU A 23 19.21 2.98 -4.48
C GLU A 23 19.31 1.46 -4.23
N SER A 24 18.63 0.96 -3.21
CA SER A 24 18.60 -0.48 -2.92
C SER A 24 17.81 -1.27 -3.96
N ILE A 25 16.71 -0.72 -4.49
CA ILE A 25 15.93 -1.30 -5.60
C ILE A 25 16.78 -1.34 -6.88
N ASP A 26 17.48 -0.27 -7.21
CA ASP A 26 18.39 -0.22 -8.33
C ASP A 26 19.47 -1.30 -8.28
N ARG A 27 19.94 -1.61 -7.09
CA ARG A 27 20.97 -2.62 -6.85
C ARG A 27 20.44 -4.05 -6.86
N PHE A 28 19.28 -4.30 -6.29
CA PHE A 28 18.80 -5.64 -5.95
C PHE A 28 17.51 -6.06 -6.65
N ALA A 29 16.85 -5.14 -7.38
CA ALA A 29 15.59 -5.37 -8.08
C ALA A 29 15.47 -4.49 -9.34
N SER A 30 16.58 -4.25 -10.06
CA SER A 30 16.70 -3.29 -11.15
C SER A 30 15.73 -3.50 -12.33
N GLU A 31 15.18 -4.71 -12.47
CA GLU A 31 14.20 -5.05 -13.49
C GLU A 31 12.76 -4.80 -13.08
N ILE A 32 12.49 -4.39 -11.81
CA ILE A 32 11.16 -4.18 -11.28
C ILE A 32 10.82 -2.68 -11.33
N ASP A 33 9.66 -2.34 -11.87
CA ASP A 33 9.17 -0.98 -11.88
C ASP A 33 8.76 -0.56 -10.45
N HIS A 34 9.14 0.64 -10.04
CA HIS A 34 8.88 1.20 -8.73
C HIS A 34 8.04 2.47 -8.82
N PHE A 35 6.89 2.49 -8.18
CA PHE A 35 5.94 3.59 -8.14
C PHE A 35 5.92 4.22 -6.76
N ILE A 36 6.24 5.51 -6.68
CA ILE A 36 6.35 6.26 -5.43
C ILE A 36 5.18 7.24 -5.35
N PHE A 37 4.29 7.06 -4.39
CA PHE A 37 3.14 7.94 -4.17
C PHE A 37 3.43 8.89 -3.01
N VAL A 38 3.40 10.19 -3.31
CA VAL A 38 3.70 11.26 -2.35
C VAL A 38 2.55 12.24 -2.23
N ASN A 39 2.53 13.01 -1.14
CA ASN A 39 1.58 14.11 -1.02
C ASN A 39 1.81 15.11 -2.15
N ASP A 40 0.77 15.77 -2.60
CA ASP A 40 0.83 16.64 -3.78
C ASP A 40 1.85 17.78 -3.63
N GLU A 41 1.97 18.35 -2.42
CA GLU A 41 2.95 19.38 -2.09
C GLU A 41 4.39 18.86 -2.07
N ASP A 42 4.60 17.56 -1.89
CA ASP A 42 5.93 16.94 -1.84
C ASP A 42 6.42 16.50 -3.24
N ALA A 43 5.55 16.49 -4.25
CA ALA A 43 5.85 15.95 -5.58
C ALA A 43 7.06 16.63 -6.26
N GLN A 44 7.24 17.93 -6.05
CA GLN A 44 8.39 18.65 -6.60
C GLN A 44 9.70 18.18 -5.95
N LEU A 45 9.72 17.99 -4.64
CA LEU A 45 10.88 17.49 -3.89
C LEU A 45 11.28 16.09 -4.39
N PHE A 46 10.30 15.21 -4.55
CA PHE A 46 10.53 13.84 -5.02
C PHE A 46 10.78 13.72 -6.53
N GLY A 47 10.64 14.80 -7.28
CA GLY A 47 10.85 14.81 -8.74
C GLY A 47 12.22 14.29 -9.19
N CYS A 48 13.26 14.45 -8.37
CA CYS A 48 14.59 13.91 -8.62
C CYS A 48 14.64 12.36 -8.60
N MET A 49 13.62 11.69 -8.07
CA MET A 49 13.50 10.23 -8.07
C MET A 49 12.79 9.69 -9.33
N ASN A 50 12.35 10.55 -10.27
CA ASN A 50 11.84 10.13 -11.57
C ASN A 50 12.99 9.75 -12.51
N TYR A 51 13.60 8.59 -12.30
CA TYR A 51 14.68 8.09 -13.16
C TYR A 51 14.65 6.56 -13.25
N LYS A 52 15.21 6.00 -14.31
CA LYS A 52 15.21 4.56 -14.60
C LYS A 52 13.78 3.98 -14.53
N ARG A 53 13.54 3.09 -13.54
CA ARG A 53 12.24 2.45 -13.31
C ARG A 53 11.44 3.08 -12.18
N HIS A 54 11.96 4.13 -11.54
CA HIS A 54 11.25 4.86 -10.50
C HIS A 54 10.33 5.91 -11.12
N LYS A 55 9.07 5.93 -10.69
CA LYS A 55 8.07 6.91 -11.12
C LYS A 55 7.36 7.49 -9.92
N VAL A 56 7.39 8.81 -9.81
CA VAL A 56 6.72 9.54 -8.71
C VAL A 56 5.34 9.98 -9.15
N PHE A 57 4.35 9.69 -8.32
CA PHE A 57 2.95 10.06 -8.49
C PHE A 57 2.45 10.86 -7.28
N LYS A 58 1.52 11.77 -7.53
CA LYS A 58 0.77 12.45 -6.47
C LYS A 58 -0.28 11.50 -5.90
N LYS A 59 -0.51 11.50 -4.59
CA LYS A 59 -1.59 10.72 -3.96
C LYS A 59 -2.97 11.09 -4.51
N SER A 60 -3.19 12.34 -4.93
CA SER A 60 -4.44 12.78 -5.56
C SER A 60 -4.78 12.02 -6.85
N THR A 61 -3.82 11.39 -7.52
CA THR A 61 -4.10 10.57 -8.73
C THR A 61 -4.82 9.27 -8.41
N VAL A 62 -4.74 8.78 -7.18
CA VAL A 62 -5.38 7.55 -6.71
C VAL A 62 -6.62 7.85 -5.87
N LEU A 63 -6.62 8.99 -5.17
CA LEU A 63 -7.69 9.33 -4.25
C LEU A 63 -8.94 9.79 -5.01
N PRO A 64 -10.15 9.47 -4.51
CA PRO A 64 -11.37 10.06 -5.01
C PRO A 64 -11.32 11.60 -4.93
N TRP A 65 -11.78 12.27 -5.96
CA TRP A 65 -11.74 13.74 -6.08
C TRP A 65 -12.42 14.50 -4.93
N TYR A 66 -13.37 13.86 -4.25
CA TYR A 66 -14.10 14.44 -3.11
C TYR A 66 -13.36 14.35 -1.77
N LEU A 67 -12.22 13.65 -1.71
CA LEU A 67 -11.35 13.61 -0.53
C LEU A 67 -10.31 14.72 -0.62
N VAL A 68 -10.51 15.79 0.14
CA VAL A 68 -9.65 16.97 0.12
C VAL A 68 -8.81 17.01 1.39
N ARG A 69 -7.49 17.13 1.22
CA ARG A 69 -6.55 17.26 2.34
C ARG A 69 -6.69 18.63 3.00
N VAL A 70 -6.82 18.66 4.32
CA VAL A 70 -6.80 19.90 5.11
C VAL A 70 -5.36 20.41 5.15
N PRO A 71 -5.12 21.72 4.82
CA PRO A 71 -3.77 22.27 4.70
C PRO A 71 -3.01 22.40 6.02
N PHE A 72 -3.71 22.34 7.14
CA PHE A 72 -3.14 22.43 8.48
C PHE A 72 -3.34 21.14 9.29
N LYS A 73 -2.51 20.96 10.32
CA LYS A 73 -2.64 19.81 11.24
C LYS A 73 -3.67 20.11 12.32
N MET A 74 -4.52 19.12 12.62
CA MET A 74 -5.42 19.11 13.76
C MET A 74 -4.94 18.02 14.73
N LEU A 75 -4.74 18.36 16.00
CA LEU A 75 -4.23 17.43 17.02
C LEU A 75 -2.92 16.70 16.58
N GLY A 76 -2.03 17.41 15.88
CA GLY A 76 -0.76 16.87 15.38
C GLY A 76 -0.85 16.01 14.09
N HIS A 77 -2.06 15.77 13.57
CA HIS A 77 -2.30 14.93 12.40
C HIS A 77 -2.87 15.72 11.23
N HIS A 78 -2.56 15.28 10.01
CA HIS A 78 -3.29 15.71 8.82
C HIS A 78 -4.58 14.91 8.66
N PHE A 79 -5.62 15.61 8.20
CA PHE A 79 -6.92 15.03 7.92
C PHE A 79 -7.32 15.30 6.48
N TYR A 80 -8.15 14.41 5.96
CA TYR A 80 -8.89 14.58 4.73
C TYR A 80 -10.35 14.73 5.06
N ILE A 81 -11.01 15.67 4.41
CA ILE A 81 -12.44 15.93 4.57
C ILE A 81 -13.18 15.61 3.27
N SER A 82 -14.44 15.25 3.43
CA SER A 82 -15.34 14.91 2.33
C SER A 82 -16.77 15.25 2.75
N PRO A 83 -17.65 15.63 1.82
CA PRO A 83 -19.08 15.72 2.10
C PRO A 83 -19.75 14.35 2.35
N LEU A 84 -19.06 13.25 2.02
CA LEU A 84 -19.60 11.90 2.06
C LEU A 84 -19.12 11.08 3.27
N THR A 85 -18.09 11.55 3.99
CA THR A 85 -17.49 10.80 5.10
C THR A 85 -17.14 11.70 6.26
N ILE A 86 -16.96 11.12 7.45
CA ILE A 86 -16.33 11.80 8.58
C ILE A 86 -14.86 12.14 8.20
N PRO A 87 -14.21 13.09 8.89
CA PRO A 87 -12.80 13.40 8.66
C PRO A 87 -11.92 12.15 8.78
N VAL A 88 -11.08 11.90 7.77
CA VAL A 88 -10.26 10.70 7.63
C VAL A 88 -8.81 11.04 7.93
N ARG A 89 -8.15 10.24 8.78
CA ARG A 89 -6.72 10.39 9.09
C ARG A 89 -5.84 9.94 7.93
N GLU A 90 -4.67 10.55 7.80
CA GLU A 90 -3.69 10.25 6.74
C GLU A 90 -3.32 8.75 6.67
N TRP A 91 -3.28 8.04 7.81
CA TRP A 91 -3.04 6.59 7.83
C TRP A 91 -4.10 5.78 7.05
N ILE A 92 -5.39 6.17 7.14
CA ILE A 92 -6.47 5.52 6.36
C ILE A 92 -6.31 5.85 4.87
N ILE A 93 -5.91 7.08 4.55
CA ILE A 93 -5.63 7.50 3.17
C ILE A 93 -4.54 6.62 2.54
N GLN A 94 -3.52 6.27 3.30
CA GLN A 94 -2.49 5.34 2.83
C GLN A 94 -3.08 3.97 2.45
N GLN A 95 -4.04 3.46 3.21
CA GLN A 95 -4.69 2.19 2.88
C GLN A 95 -5.55 2.31 1.62
N ILE A 96 -6.28 3.42 1.45
CA ILE A 96 -7.04 3.70 0.21
C ILE A 96 -6.09 3.75 -0.98
N CYS A 97 -4.98 4.45 -0.87
CA CYS A 97 -3.96 4.49 -1.93
C CYS A 97 -3.39 3.10 -2.24
N LYS A 98 -3.09 2.28 -1.23
CA LYS A 98 -2.59 0.91 -1.43
C LYS A 98 -3.58 0.04 -2.20
N LEU A 99 -4.88 0.20 -1.98
CA LEU A 99 -5.91 -0.53 -2.70
C LEU A 99 -6.17 0.03 -4.12
N GLY A 100 -6.13 1.35 -4.29
CA GLY A 100 -6.43 2.02 -5.56
C GLY A 100 -5.27 2.06 -6.55
N VAL A 101 -4.07 1.61 -6.17
CA VAL A 101 -2.85 1.74 -6.98
C VAL A 101 -3.00 1.15 -8.39
N PHE A 102 -3.74 0.07 -8.55
CA PHE A 102 -3.92 -0.60 -9.84
C PHE A 102 -4.70 0.24 -10.86
N GLU A 103 -5.45 1.23 -10.43
CA GLU A 103 -6.16 2.16 -11.32
C GLU A 103 -5.19 3.15 -12.01
N VAL A 104 -3.99 3.35 -11.43
CA VAL A 104 -3.01 4.34 -11.88
C VAL A 104 -1.82 3.72 -12.60
N ILE A 105 -1.30 2.58 -12.10
CA ILE A 105 -0.05 1.99 -12.65
C ILE A 105 -0.24 1.21 -13.95
N GLY A 106 -1.48 1.04 -14.42
CA GLY A 106 -1.79 0.29 -15.65
C GLY A 106 -2.14 -1.19 -15.40
N ASN A 107 -2.64 -1.83 -16.45
CA ASN A 107 -3.20 -3.18 -16.39
C ASN A 107 -2.17 -4.30 -16.57
N GLU A 108 -0.93 -3.97 -16.85
CA GLU A 108 0.12 -4.95 -17.12
C GLU A 108 0.70 -5.63 -15.87
N TYR A 109 0.41 -5.13 -14.66
CA TYR A 109 0.93 -5.70 -13.41
C TYR A 109 -0.09 -6.62 -12.77
N ASP A 110 0.32 -7.87 -12.50
CA ASP A 110 -0.50 -8.89 -11.83
C ASP A 110 -0.52 -8.70 -10.31
N ALA A 111 0.56 -8.16 -9.75
CA ALA A 111 0.68 -7.88 -8.33
C ALA A 111 1.57 -6.67 -8.04
N VAL A 112 1.39 -6.09 -6.87
CA VAL A 112 2.28 -5.07 -6.31
C VAL A 112 2.78 -5.47 -4.94
N PHE A 113 4.06 -5.19 -4.68
CA PHE A 113 4.65 -5.26 -3.36
C PHE A 113 4.67 -3.86 -2.76
N ASN A 114 3.89 -3.65 -1.73
CA ASN A 114 3.94 -2.43 -0.94
C ASN A 114 5.13 -2.51 0.02
N ILE A 115 6.09 -1.62 -0.15
CA ILE A 115 7.30 -1.49 0.67
C ILE A 115 7.29 -0.08 1.28
N ASP A 116 7.40 0.00 2.60
CA ASP A 116 7.42 1.28 3.29
C ASP A 116 8.74 2.02 3.04
N SER A 117 8.71 3.35 3.00
CA SER A 117 9.83 4.21 2.57
C SER A 117 11.10 4.08 3.41
N GLU A 118 10.97 3.70 4.68
CA GLU A 118 12.06 3.45 5.61
C GLU A 118 12.69 2.05 5.50
N THR A 119 12.30 1.28 4.50
CA THR A 119 12.82 -0.07 4.23
C THR A 119 13.91 -0.02 3.18
N VAL A 120 14.90 -0.93 3.23
CA VAL A 120 15.90 -1.13 2.20
C VAL A 120 16.04 -2.60 1.84
N LEU A 121 16.28 -2.89 0.56
CA LEU A 121 16.60 -4.25 0.12
C LEU A 121 18.07 -4.54 0.45
N MET A 122 18.33 -5.66 1.12
CA MET A 122 19.69 -6.10 1.50
C MET A 122 20.23 -7.22 0.61
N ARG A 123 19.42 -7.75 -0.31
CA ARG A 123 19.76 -8.85 -1.22
C ARG A 123 18.84 -8.85 -2.44
N PRO A 124 19.22 -9.52 -3.55
CA PRO A 124 18.39 -9.62 -4.74
C PRO A 124 16.97 -10.13 -4.43
N LEU A 125 15.99 -9.45 -5.00
CA LEU A 125 14.58 -9.81 -4.89
C LEU A 125 14.30 -10.94 -5.89
N ASP A 126 14.36 -12.17 -5.41
CA ASP A 126 14.13 -13.38 -6.21
C ASP A 126 12.62 -13.63 -6.37
N LYS A 127 12.08 -13.37 -7.56
CA LYS A 127 10.65 -13.56 -7.87
C LYS A 127 10.17 -14.99 -7.61
N ALA A 128 11.04 -16.00 -7.79
CA ALA A 128 10.69 -17.39 -7.56
C ALA A 128 10.35 -17.69 -6.08
N LYS A 129 10.90 -16.89 -5.16
CA LYS A 129 10.61 -17.02 -3.73
C LYS A 129 9.28 -16.41 -3.31
N TRP A 130 8.68 -15.58 -4.18
CA TRP A 130 7.42 -14.88 -3.90
C TRP A 130 6.21 -15.54 -4.57
N ILE A 131 6.47 -16.51 -5.46
CA ILE A 131 5.42 -17.24 -6.17
C ILE A 131 5.66 -18.73 -5.96
N ARG A 132 4.64 -19.44 -5.44
CA ARG A 132 4.63 -20.89 -5.28
C ARG A 132 3.33 -21.42 -5.86
N ASP A 133 3.45 -22.41 -6.76
CA ASP A 133 2.29 -23.04 -7.42
C ASP A 133 1.34 -22.01 -8.07
N GLY A 134 1.91 -20.97 -8.71
CA GLY A 134 1.16 -19.90 -9.35
C GLY A 134 0.49 -18.91 -8.39
N LYS A 135 0.72 -19.03 -7.08
CA LYS A 135 0.15 -18.15 -6.05
C LYS A 135 1.22 -17.30 -5.41
N PHE A 136 0.88 -16.05 -5.12
CA PHE A 136 1.75 -15.15 -4.36
C PHE A 136 1.80 -15.56 -2.89
N ILE A 137 3.01 -15.59 -2.34
CA ILE A 137 3.23 -15.85 -0.91
C ILE A 137 2.93 -14.58 -0.14
N MET A 138 2.05 -14.67 0.86
CA MET A 138 1.79 -13.63 1.82
C MET A 138 2.47 -13.97 3.14
N PHE A 139 3.28 -13.03 3.64
CA PHE A 139 3.92 -13.18 4.95
C PHE A 139 2.90 -12.92 6.06
N ARG A 140 2.99 -13.71 7.12
CA ARG A 140 2.19 -13.55 8.31
C ARG A 140 3.02 -13.87 9.55
N THR A 141 2.75 -13.20 10.63
CA THR A 141 3.27 -13.52 11.97
C THR A 141 2.12 -13.96 12.86
N LEU A 142 2.44 -14.68 13.94
CA LEU A 142 1.43 -14.91 14.96
C LEU A 142 1.04 -13.57 15.57
N ASN A 143 -0.25 -13.37 15.76
CA ASN A 143 -0.74 -12.20 16.48
C ASN A 143 -0.39 -12.35 17.96
N VAL A 144 0.39 -11.42 18.49
CA VAL A 144 0.78 -11.42 19.90
C VAL A 144 0.17 -10.16 20.51
N ASP A 145 -0.95 -10.34 21.18
CA ASP A 145 -1.58 -9.37 22.11
C ASP A 145 -1.77 -7.93 21.62
N GLU A 146 -2.25 -7.73 20.38
CA GLU A 146 -2.69 -6.42 19.92
C GLU A 146 -4.22 -6.29 20.05
N PRO A 147 -4.74 -5.58 21.09
CA PRO A 147 -6.18 -5.49 21.37
C PRO A 147 -7.03 -4.95 20.20
N SER A 148 -6.44 -4.05 19.39
CA SER A 148 -7.09 -3.48 18.20
C SER A 148 -7.30 -4.49 17.07
N HIS A 149 -6.52 -5.57 17.04
CA HIS A 149 -6.58 -6.55 15.96
C HIS A 149 -7.92 -7.29 15.90
N ASP A 150 -8.47 -7.66 17.04
CA ASP A 150 -9.78 -8.31 17.13
C ASP A 150 -10.91 -7.43 16.59
N ASP A 151 -10.85 -6.13 16.85
CA ASP A 151 -11.85 -5.19 16.35
C ASP A 151 -11.75 -4.99 14.85
N TYR A 152 -10.55 -4.95 14.28
CA TYR A 152 -10.34 -4.95 12.83
C TYR A 152 -10.88 -6.23 12.19
N CYS A 153 -10.62 -7.39 12.78
CA CYS A 153 -11.14 -8.66 12.29
C CYS A 153 -12.67 -8.73 12.34
N LYS A 154 -13.30 -8.25 13.43
CA LYS A 154 -14.76 -8.15 13.54
C LYS A 154 -15.34 -7.23 12.47
N ALA A 155 -14.73 -6.05 12.28
CA ALA A 155 -15.16 -5.10 11.27
C ALA A 155 -15.04 -5.67 9.84
N ALA A 156 -13.90 -6.29 9.52
CA ALA A 156 -13.69 -6.93 8.23
C ALA A 156 -14.69 -8.07 7.98
N LYS A 157 -14.92 -8.94 8.97
CA LYS A 157 -15.92 -10.01 8.89
C LYS A 157 -17.32 -9.46 8.60
N LYS A 158 -17.72 -8.42 9.31
CA LYS A 158 -19.03 -7.77 9.12
C LYS A 158 -19.13 -7.15 7.73
N LEU A 159 -18.10 -6.39 7.31
CA LEU A 159 -18.06 -5.71 6.02
C LEU A 159 -18.14 -6.70 4.85
N LEU A 160 -17.38 -7.78 4.91
CA LEU A 160 -17.27 -8.76 3.82
C LEU A 160 -18.23 -9.94 3.95
N SER A 161 -19.07 -9.98 5.01
CA SER A 161 -20.00 -11.08 5.29
C SER A 161 -19.32 -12.46 5.28
N LEU A 162 -18.12 -12.54 5.84
CA LEU A 162 -17.32 -13.77 5.80
C LEU A 162 -17.88 -14.82 6.77
N PRO A 163 -18.03 -16.09 6.32
CA PRO A 163 -18.54 -17.18 7.16
C PRO A 163 -17.53 -17.68 8.21
N VAL A 164 -16.24 -17.34 8.03
CA VAL A 164 -15.15 -17.88 8.87
C VAL A 164 -15.17 -17.30 10.28
N PRO A 165 -14.92 -18.12 11.34
CA PRO A 165 -14.83 -17.65 12.71
C PRO A 165 -13.72 -16.62 12.92
N ILE A 166 -13.95 -15.63 13.79
CA ILE A 166 -12.95 -14.58 14.11
C ILE A 166 -11.66 -15.19 14.67
N SER A 167 -11.77 -16.28 15.42
CA SER A 167 -10.62 -17.01 15.99
C SER A 167 -9.62 -17.51 14.94
N GLU A 168 -10.04 -17.74 13.72
CA GLU A 168 -9.14 -18.11 12.62
C GLU A 168 -8.47 -16.90 11.98
N PHE A 169 -9.17 -15.77 11.87
CA PHE A 169 -8.60 -14.52 11.35
C PHE A 169 -7.64 -13.88 12.34
N GLY A 170 -8.05 -13.75 13.61
CA GLY A 170 -7.30 -13.09 14.67
C GLY A 170 -6.00 -13.81 15.05
N LYS A 171 -5.81 -15.04 14.57
CA LYS A 171 -4.61 -15.82 14.88
C LYS A 171 -3.32 -15.26 14.28
N TYR A 172 -3.41 -14.56 13.15
CA TYR A 172 -2.25 -14.07 12.42
C TYR A 172 -2.35 -12.59 12.11
N ASN A 173 -1.22 -11.90 12.21
CA ASN A 173 -1.03 -10.55 11.70
C ASN A 173 -0.43 -10.62 10.29
N TYR A 174 -1.06 -9.91 9.34
CA TYR A 174 -0.65 -9.81 7.95
C TYR A 174 -0.07 -8.44 7.57
N MET A 175 0.07 -7.55 8.56
CA MET A 175 0.61 -6.20 8.37
C MET A 175 2.14 -6.18 8.42
N ASN A 176 2.78 -7.01 7.60
CA ASN A 176 4.23 -7.06 7.50
C ASN A 176 4.69 -6.43 6.19
N THR A 177 5.78 -5.69 6.20
CA THR A 177 6.44 -5.20 4.99
C THR A 177 7.41 -6.27 4.46
N PRO A 178 7.34 -6.61 3.16
CA PRO A 178 6.42 -6.11 2.13
C PRO A 178 5.04 -6.80 2.18
N VAL A 179 3.99 -6.04 1.88
CA VAL A 179 2.64 -6.59 1.70
C VAL A 179 2.38 -6.76 0.20
N CYS A 180 1.99 -7.98 -0.20
CA CYS A 180 1.65 -8.27 -1.59
C CYS A 180 0.15 -8.08 -1.82
N PHE A 181 -0.23 -7.21 -2.75
CA PHE A 181 -1.58 -7.12 -3.31
C PHE A 181 -1.60 -7.73 -4.70
N VAL A 182 -2.47 -8.70 -4.90
CA VAL A 182 -2.74 -9.32 -6.21
C VAL A 182 -3.91 -8.59 -6.84
N ARG A 183 -3.79 -8.20 -8.11
CA ARG A 183 -4.81 -7.40 -8.83
C ARG A 183 -6.20 -7.99 -8.74
N GLU A 184 -6.35 -9.25 -9.09
CA GLU A 184 -7.64 -9.93 -9.07
C GLU A 184 -8.28 -9.91 -7.67
N ASN A 185 -7.51 -10.24 -6.64
CA ASN A 185 -8.00 -10.25 -5.25
C ASN A 185 -8.39 -8.83 -4.79
N THR A 186 -7.62 -7.81 -5.22
CA THR A 186 -7.90 -6.41 -4.89
C THR A 186 -9.17 -5.94 -5.59
N ALA A 187 -9.36 -6.29 -6.87
CA ALA A 187 -10.57 -5.97 -7.62
C ALA A 187 -11.81 -6.61 -6.98
N ASN A 188 -11.74 -7.90 -6.66
CA ASN A 188 -12.82 -8.64 -5.99
C ASN A 188 -13.17 -8.04 -4.61
N LEU A 189 -12.15 -7.60 -3.85
CA LEU A 189 -12.35 -6.92 -2.57
C LEU A 189 -13.09 -5.59 -2.76
N LEU A 190 -12.63 -4.76 -3.71
CA LEU A 190 -13.25 -3.46 -3.99
C LEU A 190 -14.69 -3.61 -4.49
N GLU A 191 -14.97 -4.61 -5.32
CA GLU A 191 -16.32 -4.92 -5.76
C GLU A 191 -17.21 -5.34 -4.58
N ALA A 192 -16.76 -6.24 -3.72
CA ALA A 192 -17.49 -6.67 -2.54
C ALA A 192 -17.82 -5.53 -1.57
N ILE A 193 -16.97 -4.49 -1.51
CA ILE A 193 -17.21 -3.29 -0.70
C ILE A 193 -18.20 -2.34 -1.37
N ARG A 194 -18.16 -2.20 -2.71
CA ARG A 194 -19.04 -1.28 -3.47
C ARG A 194 -20.50 -1.70 -3.49
N VAL A 195 -20.77 -3.00 -3.39
CA VAL A 195 -22.14 -3.56 -3.43
C VAL A 195 -22.89 -3.40 -2.10
N LYS A 196 -22.27 -2.91 -1.05
CA LYS A 196 -22.85 -2.67 0.27
C LYS A 196 -23.01 -1.21 0.60
#